data_fb6601db09e4c6cdcaf3cdebc087c286
#
_entry.id   fb6601db09e4c6cdcaf3cdebc087c286
#
_cell.length_a   1.000
_cell.length_b   1.000
_cell.length_c   1.000
_cell.angle_alpha   90.00
_cell.angle_beta   90.00
_cell.angle_gamma   90.00
#
_symmetry.space_group_name_H-M   'P 1'
#
loop_
_entity.id
_entity.type
_entity.pdbx_description
1 polymer ?
#
loop_
_entity_poly.entity_id
_entity_poly.type
_entity_poly.pdbx_seq_one_letter_code
_entity_poly.pdbx_strand_id
1 'polypeptide(L)'
;MLNEKEKSNDHNDWLKNSIKDEYLSYYDYSNFEITKTIGFGNFGKVLRANLKDTDTIFALKSFNIKFALKDIVNEIKLHRHVDIHQNILRFHGITWMESETFHRSYSLVLQYADSGTLETYLTEHFNELDWNDKHQLAFQLASAVECIHNLDIIHCDLQRI
;
A
#
# COMPACT_ATOMS: atom_id res chain seq x y z
N MET A 1 30.80 -12.42 1.22
CA MET A 1 29.69 -11.83 2.00
C MET A 1 29.77 -10.32 1.86
N LEU A 2 28.84 -9.67 1.15
CA LEU A 2 28.78 -8.21 1.05
C LEU A 2 28.36 -7.65 2.42
N ASN A 3 29.06 -6.57 2.83
CA ASN A 3 28.86 -5.93 4.13
C ASN A 3 27.45 -5.29 4.20
N GLU A 4 26.81 -5.24 5.37
CA GLU A 4 25.45 -4.68 5.53
C GLU A 4 25.35 -3.22 5.05
N LYS A 5 26.43 -2.45 5.15
CA LYS A 5 26.52 -1.08 4.61
C LYS A 5 26.45 -1.02 3.08
N GLU A 6 27.04 -1.98 2.38
CA GLU A 6 27.00 -2.05 0.91
C GLU A 6 25.59 -2.42 0.43
N LYS A 7 24.91 -3.33 1.12
CA LYS A 7 23.52 -3.70 0.81
C LYS A 7 22.51 -2.57 1.09
N SER A 8 22.74 -1.77 2.13
CA SER A 8 21.89 -0.60 2.45
C SER A 8 22.04 0.50 1.39
N ASN A 9 23.25 0.67 0.84
CA ASN A 9 23.51 1.62 -0.23
C ASN A 9 22.81 1.21 -1.53
N ASP A 10 22.80 -0.08 -1.86
CA ASP A 10 22.14 -0.64 -3.03
C ASP A 10 20.61 -0.38 -3.05
N HIS A 11 19.92 -0.52 -1.90
CA HIS A 11 18.49 -0.23 -1.79
C HIS A 11 18.16 1.27 -1.92
N ASN A 12 19.05 2.13 -1.40
CA ASN A 12 18.88 3.58 -1.51
C ASN A 12 19.08 4.03 -2.97
N ASP A 13 20.07 3.48 -3.63
CA ASP A 13 20.36 3.75 -5.04
C ASP A 13 19.24 3.20 -5.94
N TRP A 14 18.70 2.03 -5.63
CA TRP A 14 17.53 1.49 -6.33
C TRP A 14 16.32 2.46 -6.23
N LEU A 15 15.99 2.97 -5.03
CA LEU A 15 14.89 3.91 -4.84
C LEU A 15 15.09 5.20 -5.64
N LYS A 16 16.29 5.80 -5.56
CA LYS A 16 16.62 7.02 -6.28
C LYS A 16 16.54 6.85 -7.78
N ASN A 17 17.12 5.77 -8.30
CA ASN A 17 17.09 5.47 -9.72
C ASN A 17 15.67 5.17 -10.21
N SER A 18 14.88 4.41 -9.44
CA SER A 18 13.48 4.10 -9.77
C SER A 18 12.60 5.37 -9.86
N ILE A 19 12.84 6.36 -9.01
CA ILE A 19 12.15 7.65 -9.08
C ILE A 19 12.65 8.46 -10.29
N LYS A 20 13.96 8.53 -10.48
CA LYS A 20 14.58 9.29 -11.58
C LYS A 20 14.14 8.77 -12.96
N ASP A 21 14.04 7.46 -13.09
CA ASP A 21 13.65 6.79 -14.34
C ASP A 21 12.12 6.69 -14.51
N GLU A 22 11.36 7.42 -13.67
CA GLU A 22 9.89 7.44 -13.66
C GLU A 22 9.25 6.05 -13.48
N TYR A 23 10.05 5.08 -13.07
CA TYR A 23 9.55 3.74 -12.75
C TYR A 23 8.71 3.74 -11.48
N LEU A 24 8.98 4.67 -10.54
CA LEU A 24 8.31 4.84 -9.27
C LEU A 24 7.89 6.31 -9.10
N SER A 25 6.57 6.57 -9.01
CA SER A 25 6.06 7.91 -8.75
C SER A 25 6.38 8.35 -7.33
N TYR A 26 6.93 9.54 -7.19
CA TYR A 26 7.16 10.19 -5.91
C TYR A 26 6.19 11.35 -5.71
N TYR A 27 5.57 11.41 -4.55
CA TYR A 27 4.73 12.50 -4.11
C TYR A 27 5.41 13.24 -2.96
N ASP A 28 5.51 14.56 -3.05
CA ASP A 28 5.97 15.35 -1.92
C ASP A 28 4.96 15.24 -0.77
N TYR A 29 5.44 14.88 0.44
CA TYR A 29 4.58 14.71 1.61
C TYR A 29 3.82 15.99 1.97
N SER A 30 4.40 17.16 1.71
CA SER A 30 3.77 18.46 1.95
C SER A 30 2.51 18.71 1.12
N ASN A 31 2.32 17.97 0.02
CA ASN A 31 1.14 18.05 -0.82
C ASN A 31 -0.05 17.23 -0.28
N PHE A 32 0.14 16.49 0.81
CA PHE A 32 -0.95 15.76 1.45
C PHE A 32 -1.52 16.51 2.65
N GLU A 33 -2.86 16.52 2.73
CA GLU A 33 -3.61 16.90 3.91
C GLU A 33 -4.12 15.64 4.60
N ILE A 34 -3.55 15.33 5.78
CA ILE A 34 -3.93 14.14 6.55
C ILE A 34 -5.24 14.41 7.25
N THR A 35 -6.27 13.62 6.97
CA THR A 35 -7.62 13.82 7.52
C THR A 35 -7.92 12.92 8.69
N LYS A 36 -7.50 11.63 8.65
CA LYS A 36 -7.69 10.68 9.76
C LYS A 36 -6.77 9.48 9.65
N THR A 37 -6.55 8.80 10.78
CA THR A 37 -5.99 7.44 10.80
C THR A 37 -7.12 6.44 10.55
N ILE A 38 -6.95 5.54 9.59
CA ILE A 38 -7.96 4.56 9.17
C ILE A 38 -7.61 3.13 9.59
N GLY A 39 -6.35 2.89 9.96
CA GLY A 39 -5.94 1.57 10.43
C GLY A 39 -4.55 1.55 11.05
N PHE A 40 -4.30 0.47 11.78
CA PHE A 40 -2.99 0.11 12.31
C PHE A 40 -2.69 -1.33 11.90
N GLY A 41 -1.54 -1.56 11.31
CA GLY A 41 -1.07 -2.89 10.91
C GLY A 41 0.33 -3.19 11.43
N ASN A 42 0.84 -4.36 11.10
CA ASN A 42 2.19 -4.80 11.48
C ASN A 42 3.26 -3.85 10.93
N PHE A 43 3.03 -3.27 9.75
CA PHE A 43 3.95 -2.34 9.09
C PHE A 43 3.93 -0.93 9.69
N GLY A 44 2.81 -0.51 10.26
CA GLY A 44 2.63 0.83 10.80
C GLY A 44 1.18 1.29 10.74
N LYS A 45 0.97 2.60 10.64
CA LYS A 45 -0.35 3.21 10.54
C LYS A 45 -0.76 3.43 9.09
N VAL A 46 -2.06 3.38 8.83
CA VAL A 46 -2.65 3.77 7.54
C VAL A 46 -3.44 5.06 7.74
N LEU A 47 -3.15 6.07 6.94
CA LEU A 47 -3.74 7.40 7.02
C LEU A 47 -4.60 7.65 5.78
N ARG A 48 -5.76 8.27 5.95
CA ARG A 48 -6.50 8.88 4.86
C ARG A 48 -5.94 10.28 4.62
N ALA A 49 -5.57 10.57 3.37
CA ALA A 49 -4.99 11.83 2.97
C ALA A 49 -5.65 12.36 1.69
N ASN A 50 -5.94 13.66 1.67
CA ASN A 50 -6.35 14.34 0.46
C ASN A 50 -5.10 14.91 -0.23
N LEU A 51 -5.02 14.80 -1.55
CA LEU A 51 -4.01 15.51 -2.31
C LEU A 51 -4.48 16.96 -2.47
N LYS A 52 -3.69 17.92 -2.00
CA LYS A 52 -4.01 19.35 -2.06
C LYS A 52 -4.32 19.79 -3.49
N ASP A 53 -5.22 20.72 -3.61
CA ASP A 53 -5.68 21.29 -4.89
C ASP A 53 -6.32 20.28 -5.85
N THR A 54 -6.74 19.12 -5.31
CA THR A 54 -7.47 18.08 -6.06
C THR A 54 -8.55 17.45 -5.20
N ASP A 55 -9.49 16.73 -5.84
CA ASP A 55 -10.49 15.90 -5.13
C ASP A 55 -9.99 14.47 -4.87
N THR A 56 -8.68 14.21 -5.12
CA THR A 56 -8.13 12.86 -5.00
C THR A 56 -7.82 12.50 -3.56
N ILE A 57 -8.29 11.35 -3.16
CA ILE A 57 -8.07 10.78 -1.82
C ILE A 57 -7.19 9.55 -1.93
N PHE A 58 -6.19 9.45 -1.05
CA PHE A 58 -5.26 8.34 -0.96
C PHE A 58 -5.26 7.70 0.43
N ALA A 59 -4.83 6.45 0.48
CA ALA A 59 -4.41 5.80 1.70
C ALA A 59 -2.87 5.81 1.77
N LEU A 60 -2.31 6.41 2.82
CA LEU A 60 -0.87 6.42 3.08
C LEU A 60 -0.55 5.32 4.10
N LYS A 61 0.03 4.20 3.63
CA LYS A 61 0.50 3.10 4.48
C LYS A 61 1.92 3.39 4.92
N SER A 62 2.07 3.92 6.14
CA SER A 62 3.36 4.31 6.70
C SER A 62 4.12 3.13 7.28
N PHE A 63 5.43 3.12 7.12
CA PHE A 63 6.30 2.11 7.72
C PHE A 63 6.77 2.56 9.10
N ASN A 64 6.75 1.62 10.05
CA ASN A 64 7.32 1.82 11.37
C ASN A 64 8.85 1.93 11.26
N ILE A 65 9.49 2.71 12.14
CA ILE A 65 10.96 2.90 12.20
C ILE A 65 11.76 1.60 12.39
N LYS A 66 11.08 0.51 12.76
CA LYS A 66 11.68 -0.83 12.89
C LYS A 66 12.02 -1.48 11.55
N PHE A 67 11.40 -1.01 10.46
CA PHE A 67 11.62 -1.60 9.14
C PHE A 67 12.90 -1.06 8.52
N ALA A 68 13.76 -1.97 8.09
CA ALA A 68 14.93 -1.61 7.30
C ALA A 68 14.50 -1.14 5.91
N LEU A 69 15.32 -0.29 5.27
CA LEU A 69 15.06 0.16 3.89
C LEU A 69 14.86 -0.98 2.91
N LYS A 70 15.54 -2.11 3.13
CA LYS A 70 15.36 -3.35 2.37
C LYS A 70 13.90 -3.84 2.39
N ASP A 71 13.27 -3.84 3.56
CA ASP A 71 11.91 -4.34 3.72
C ASP A 71 10.91 -3.42 3.03
N ILE A 72 11.14 -2.10 3.11
CA ILE A 72 10.36 -1.08 2.42
C ILE A 72 10.46 -1.26 0.90
N VAL A 73 11.68 -1.44 0.37
CA VAL A 73 11.91 -1.67 -1.07
C VAL A 73 11.23 -2.97 -1.54
N ASN A 74 11.29 -4.03 -0.75
CA ASN A 74 10.63 -5.29 -1.07
C ASN A 74 9.10 -5.11 -1.13
N GLU A 75 8.52 -4.40 -0.18
CA GLU A 75 7.09 -4.10 -0.14
C GLU A 75 6.65 -3.26 -1.36
N ILE A 76 7.45 -2.25 -1.75
CA ILE A 76 7.21 -1.45 -2.96
C ILE A 76 7.20 -2.33 -4.21
N LYS A 77 8.21 -3.20 -4.36
CA LYS A 77 8.31 -4.12 -5.49
C LYS A 77 7.11 -5.06 -5.55
N LEU A 78 6.69 -5.57 -4.39
CA LEU A 78 5.55 -6.47 -4.28
C LEU A 78 4.26 -5.77 -4.73
N HIS A 79 3.96 -4.59 -4.17
CA HIS A 79 2.78 -3.81 -4.57
C HIS A 79 2.74 -3.50 -6.05
N ARG A 80 3.88 -3.10 -6.63
CA ARG A 80 3.96 -2.86 -8.08
C ARG A 80 3.71 -4.11 -8.91
N HIS A 81 4.16 -5.26 -8.44
CA HIS A 81 4.03 -6.51 -9.17
C HIS A 81 2.56 -6.95 -9.28
N VAL A 82 1.76 -6.69 -8.25
CA VAL A 82 0.35 -7.08 -8.18
C VAL A 82 -0.62 -5.98 -8.66
N ASP A 83 -0.15 -4.77 -8.93
CA ASP A 83 -0.96 -3.59 -9.30
C ASP A 83 -1.68 -3.71 -10.66
N ILE A 84 -1.49 -4.81 -11.36
CA ILE A 84 -2.11 -5.08 -12.66
C ILE A 84 -3.55 -5.58 -12.54
N HIS A 85 -3.97 -6.05 -11.35
CA HIS A 85 -5.26 -6.70 -11.17
C HIS A 85 -6.31 -5.74 -10.61
N GLN A 86 -7.49 -5.69 -11.24
CA GLN A 86 -8.56 -4.73 -10.91
C GLN A 86 -9.13 -4.85 -9.49
N ASN A 87 -9.03 -6.05 -8.87
CA ASN A 87 -9.52 -6.32 -7.51
C ASN A 87 -8.40 -6.22 -6.46
N ILE A 88 -7.27 -5.62 -6.81
CA ILE A 88 -6.17 -5.29 -5.88
C ILE A 88 -6.06 -3.76 -5.82
N LEU A 89 -5.88 -3.22 -4.62
CA LEU A 89 -5.74 -1.78 -4.41
C LEU A 89 -4.58 -1.22 -5.25
N ARG A 90 -4.87 -0.19 -6.03
CA ARG A 90 -3.90 0.48 -6.90
C ARG A 90 -2.74 1.05 -6.09
N PHE A 91 -1.53 0.78 -6.55
CA PHE A 91 -0.32 1.41 -6.05
C PHE A 91 0.01 2.65 -6.90
N HIS A 92 -0.02 3.82 -6.27
CA HIS A 92 0.23 5.10 -6.96
C HIS A 92 1.67 5.55 -6.87
N GLY A 93 2.39 5.16 -5.82
CA GLY A 93 3.76 5.57 -5.61
C GLY A 93 4.17 5.61 -4.16
N ILE A 94 5.16 6.43 -3.87
CA ILE A 94 5.69 6.61 -2.51
C ILE A 94 5.75 8.07 -2.11
N THR A 95 5.77 8.29 -0.82
CA THR A 95 6.10 9.56 -0.19
C THR A 95 6.97 9.31 1.04
N TRP A 96 7.66 10.32 1.52
CA TRP A 96 8.34 10.28 2.81
C TRP A 96 8.29 11.63 3.52
N MET A 97 8.37 11.56 4.83
CA MET A 97 8.55 12.71 5.70
C MET A 97 9.96 12.65 6.29
N GLU A 98 10.69 13.75 6.24
CA GLU A 98 11.97 13.86 6.93
C GLU A 98 11.73 14.27 8.39
N SER A 99 12.30 13.52 9.33
CA SER A 99 12.30 13.91 10.73
C SER A 99 13.45 14.87 11.03
N GLU A 100 13.39 15.59 12.15
CA GLU A 100 14.47 16.46 12.63
C GLU A 100 15.82 15.73 12.78
N THR A 101 15.79 14.42 12.90
CA THR A 101 16.96 13.55 13.01
C THR A 101 17.45 13.00 11.65
N PHE A 102 17.01 13.61 10.54
CA PHE A 102 17.34 13.18 9.17
C PHE A 102 16.95 11.73 8.81
N HIS A 103 16.05 11.12 9.59
CA HIS A 103 15.48 9.84 9.24
C HIS A 103 14.23 10.04 8.37
N ARG A 104 14.18 9.32 7.24
CA ARG A 104 13.01 9.30 6.36
C ARG A 104 11.99 8.29 6.85
N SER A 105 10.77 8.77 7.08
CA SER A 105 9.61 7.91 7.31
C SER A 105 8.87 7.71 6.01
N TYR A 106 9.04 6.55 5.37
CA TYR A 106 8.42 6.23 4.09
C TYR A 106 6.96 5.82 4.26
N SER A 107 6.15 6.11 3.24
CA SER A 107 4.78 5.62 3.12
C SER A 107 4.49 5.23 1.68
N LEU A 108 3.73 4.16 1.49
CA LEU A 108 3.13 3.83 0.21
C LEU A 108 1.92 4.72 -0.01
N VAL A 109 1.76 5.22 -1.22
CA VAL A 109 0.59 5.95 -1.69
C VAL A 109 -0.31 4.95 -2.42
N LEU A 110 -1.42 4.58 -1.80
CA LEU A 110 -2.35 3.57 -2.28
C LEU A 110 -3.72 4.18 -2.58
N GLN A 111 -4.49 3.50 -3.41
CA GLN A 111 -5.90 3.80 -3.60
C GLN A 111 -6.62 3.76 -2.25
N TYR A 112 -7.47 4.75 -2.00
CA TYR A 112 -8.32 4.76 -0.81
C TYR A 112 -9.55 3.88 -1.03
N ALA A 113 -9.75 2.90 -0.15
CA ALA A 113 -10.97 2.11 -0.07
C ALA A 113 -11.93 2.79 0.92
N ASP A 114 -13.07 3.27 0.42
CA ASP A 114 -14.00 4.11 1.17
C ASP A 114 -15.04 3.32 1.97
N SER A 115 -15.29 2.07 1.60
CA SER A 115 -16.35 1.22 2.17
C SER A 115 -15.87 0.33 3.33
N GLY A 116 -14.66 0.55 3.83
CA GLY A 116 -14.10 -0.22 4.95
C GLY A 116 -13.64 -1.63 4.60
N THR A 117 -13.76 -2.55 5.55
CA THR A 117 -13.40 -3.97 5.34
C THR A 117 -14.56 -4.74 4.75
N LEU A 118 -14.28 -5.87 4.09
CA LEU A 118 -15.32 -6.77 3.59
C LEU A 118 -16.26 -7.25 4.72
N GLU A 119 -15.71 -7.52 5.90
CA GLU A 119 -16.49 -7.90 7.08
C GLU A 119 -17.49 -6.80 7.48
N THR A 120 -17.03 -5.55 7.57
CA THR A 120 -17.88 -4.39 7.88
C THR A 120 -18.95 -4.22 6.81
N TYR A 121 -18.56 -4.23 5.55
CA TYR A 121 -19.48 -4.09 4.42
C TYR A 121 -20.57 -5.16 4.40
N LEU A 122 -20.17 -6.44 4.58
CA LEU A 122 -21.13 -7.56 4.63
C LEU A 122 -22.06 -7.46 5.84
N THR A 123 -21.58 -6.94 6.98
CA THR A 123 -22.42 -6.79 8.18
C THR A 123 -23.45 -5.68 8.01
N GLU A 124 -23.03 -4.55 7.48
CA GLU A 124 -23.89 -3.37 7.31
C GLU A 124 -24.92 -3.55 6.20
N HIS A 125 -24.56 -4.22 5.10
CA HIS A 125 -25.41 -4.40 3.92
C HIS A 125 -26.00 -5.81 3.76
N PHE A 126 -25.90 -6.69 4.77
CA PHE A 126 -26.27 -8.12 4.66
C PHE A 126 -27.68 -8.35 4.11
N ASN A 127 -28.65 -7.54 4.53
CA ASN A 127 -30.05 -7.65 4.12
C ASN A 127 -30.34 -7.04 2.75
N GLU A 128 -29.43 -6.20 2.23
CA GLU A 128 -29.55 -5.52 0.94
C GLU A 128 -28.90 -6.34 -0.18
N LEU A 129 -27.85 -7.13 0.16
CA LEU A 129 -27.10 -7.95 -0.77
C LEU A 129 -27.89 -9.21 -1.14
N ASP A 130 -28.13 -9.39 -2.42
CA ASP A 130 -28.68 -10.65 -2.95
C ASP A 130 -27.59 -11.72 -3.13
N TRP A 131 -27.97 -12.91 -3.64
CA TRP A 131 -27.04 -13.99 -3.89
C TRP A 131 -26.05 -13.68 -5.01
N ASN A 132 -26.44 -12.88 -6.01
CA ASN A 132 -25.55 -12.48 -7.11
C ASN A 132 -24.46 -11.55 -6.58
N ASP A 133 -24.81 -10.57 -5.72
CA ASP A 133 -23.88 -9.66 -5.10
C ASP A 133 -22.83 -10.41 -4.26
N LYS A 134 -23.30 -11.35 -3.43
CA LYS A 134 -22.44 -12.19 -2.59
C LYS A 134 -21.51 -13.07 -3.43
N HIS A 135 -22.03 -13.63 -4.53
CA HIS A 135 -21.25 -14.42 -5.46
C HIS A 135 -20.19 -13.57 -6.19
N GLN A 136 -20.55 -12.35 -6.61
CA GLN A 136 -19.62 -11.43 -7.24
C GLN A 136 -18.48 -11.03 -6.29
N LEU A 137 -18.78 -10.70 -5.04
CA LEU A 137 -17.75 -10.40 -4.03
C LEU A 137 -16.80 -11.59 -3.82
N ALA A 138 -17.35 -12.80 -3.69
CA ALA A 138 -16.55 -14.02 -3.54
C ALA A 138 -15.67 -14.28 -4.78
N PHE A 139 -16.21 -14.09 -5.98
CA PHE A 139 -15.49 -14.26 -7.23
C PHE A 139 -14.35 -13.23 -7.37
N GLN A 140 -14.60 -11.95 -7.04
CA GLN A 140 -13.60 -10.89 -7.10
C GLN A 140 -12.45 -11.17 -6.13
N LEU A 141 -12.76 -11.63 -4.90
CA LEU A 141 -11.74 -12.01 -3.92
C LEU A 141 -10.92 -13.21 -4.42
N ALA A 142 -11.59 -14.28 -4.89
CA ALA A 142 -10.91 -15.45 -5.42
C ALA A 142 -10.00 -15.12 -6.60
N SER A 143 -10.46 -14.25 -7.52
CA SER A 143 -9.69 -13.80 -8.67
C SER A 143 -8.45 -12.99 -8.27
N ALA A 144 -8.56 -12.13 -7.25
CA ALA A 144 -7.40 -11.41 -6.71
C ALA A 144 -6.37 -12.37 -6.08
N VAL A 145 -6.85 -13.36 -5.30
CA VAL A 145 -5.97 -14.39 -4.68
C VAL A 145 -5.31 -15.25 -5.76
N GLU A 146 -6.04 -15.67 -6.77
CA GLU A 146 -5.49 -16.44 -7.91
C GLU A 146 -4.39 -15.62 -8.60
N CYS A 147 -4.61 -14.32 -8.85
CA CYS A 147 -3.61 -13.46 -9.47
C CYS A 147 -2.30 -13.44 -8.67
N ILE A 148 -2.35 -13.22 -7.36
CA ILE A 148 -1.13 -13.20 -6.53
C ILE A 148 -0.45 -14.56 -6.46
N HIS A 149 -1.21 -15.66 -6.42
CA HIS A 149 -0.65 -17.02 -6.43
C HIS A 149 0.04 -17.35 -7.76
N ASN A 150 -0.51 -16.91 -8.90
CA ASN A 150 0.13 -17.06 -10.22
C ASN A 150 1.45 -16.28 -10.35
N LEU A 151 1.69 -15.33 -9.45
CA LEU A 151 2.93 -14.57 -9.33
C LEU A 151 3.86 -15.13 -8.24
N ASP A 152 3.59 -16.35 -7.75
CA ASP A 152 4.32 -17.01 -6.66
C ASP A 152 4.32 -16.21 -5.34
N ILE A 153 3.27 -15.40 -5.11
CA ILE A 153 3.10 -14.60 -3.91
C ILE A 153 2.05 -15.24 -3.00
N ILE A 154 2.39 -15.43 -1.72
CA ILE A 154 1.46 -15.89 -0.68
C ILE A 154 1.08 -14.71 0.21
N HIS A 155 -0.22 -14.45 0.36
CA HIS A 155 -0.71 -13.28 1.11
C HIS A 155 -0.39 -13.33 2.61
N CYS A 156 -0.44 -14.49 3.23
CA CYS A 156 -0.14 -14.79 4.64
C CYS A 156 -1.02 -14.09 5.70
N ASP A 157 -1.95 -13.20 5.32
CA ASP A 157 -2.83 -12.46 6.27
C ASP A 157 -4.23 -12.17 5.68
N LEU A 158 -4.86 -13.18 5.05
CA LEU A 158 -6.20 -13.04 4.43
C LEU A 158 -7.36 -12.94 5.44
N GLN A 159 -7.09 -13.18 6.72
CA GLN A 159 -8.15 -13.22 7.76
C GLN A 159 -8.64 -11.82 8.20
N ARG A 160 -8.15 -10.74 7.62
CA ARG A 160 -8.53 -9.34 7.94
C ARG A 160 -9.03 -8.57 6.73
N ILE A 161 -9.59 -9.26 5.78
CA ILE A 161 -10.19 -8.62 4.61
C ILE A 161 -11.61 -8.20 4.91
#